data_53c175f1dbcd500d3fca049c7e0ecd98
#
_entry.id   53c175f1dbcd500d3fca049c7e0ecd98
#
_cell.length_a   1.000
_cell.length_b   1.000
_cell.length_c   1.000
_cell.angle_alpha   90.00
_cell.angle_beta   90.00
_cell.angle_gamma   90.00
#
_symmetry.space_group_name_H-M   'P 1'
#
loop_
_entity.id
_entity.type
_entity.pdbx_description
1 polymer ?
#
loop_
_entity_poly.entity_id
_entity_poly.type
_entity_poly.pdbx_seq_one_letter_code
_entity_poly.pdbx_strand_id
1 'polypeptide(L)'
;SLEYGVPQFRDRLILVGLNRRIFGKNLKYAIGTTEKYKMESIQKCNWPTLDTFQVDGTKKEPQGIILELTVEYWFGKNDVSNHANSNDYFNAIAKDKFISIAEGDTSKKSFKRLHRGRYSPTASYGNNEVHLHPYKPRRISIAEALAIQSLPIWFEVLPNLSLSEKFKMVGNGVPFLLARGIAME
;
A
#
# COMPACT_ATOMS: atom_id res chain seq x y z
N SER A 1 3.48 -8.80 5.18
CA SER A 1 2.31 -7.89 5.28
C SER A 1 1.12 -8.33 4.42
N LEU A 2 1.36 -8.90 3.24
CA LEU A 2 0.30 -9.43 2.36
C LEU A 2 -0.55 -10.49 3.08
N GLU A 3 0.05 -11.33 3.89
CA GLU A 3 -0.59 -12.39 4.67
C GLU A 3 -1.67 -11.85 5.61
N TYR A 4 -1.51 -10.63 6.09
CA TYR A 4 -2.50 -9.94 6.94
C TYR A 4 -3.55 -9.14 6.14
N GLY A 5 -3.58 -9.26 4.81
CA GLY A 5 -4.54 -8.56 3.94
C GLY A 5 -4.14 -7.13 3.58
N VAL A 6 -2.89 -6.74 3.80
CA VAL A 6 -2.37 -5.42 3.38
C VAL A 6 -2.07 -5.45 1.87
N PRO A 7 -2.55 -4.50 1.05
CA PRO A 7 -2.29 -4.47 -0.38
C PRO A 7 -0.88 -3.93 -0.71
N GLN A 8 0.12 -4.36 0.05
CA GLN A 8 1.51 -3.92 -0.10
C GLN A 8 2.47 -5.03 0.28
N PHE A 9 3.44 -5.31 -0.57
CA PHE A 9 4.59 -6.12 -0.20
C PHE A 9 5.54 -5.29 0.66
N ARG A 10 5.62 -5.63 1.95
CA ARG A 10 6.44 -4.89 2.92
C ARG A 10 6.94 -5.83 4.02
N ASP A 11 8.20 -6.19 3.95
CA ASP A 11 8.84 -6.99 4.98
C ASP A 11 9.30 -6.10 6.14
N ARG A 12 9.04 -6.56 7.35
CA ARG A 12 9.45 -5.89 8.58
C ARG A 12 9.87 -6.92 9.62
N LEU A 13 10.98 -6.63 10.30
CA LEU A 13 11.34 -7.34 11.51
C LEU A 13 10.47 -6.80 12.66
N ILE A 14 9.81 -7.71 13.36
CA ILE A 14 8.96 -7.39 14.51
C ILE A 14 9.53 -8.10 15.72
N LEU A 15 9.77 -7.34 16.77
CA LEU A 15 10.23 -7.85 18.05
C LEU A 15 9.11 -7.68 19.07
N VAL A 16 8.69 -8.81 19.67
CA VAL A 16 7.69 -8.82 20.74
C VAL A 16 8.39 -9.11 22.05
N GLY A 17 8.24 -8.21 23.01
CA GLY A 17 8.79 -8.35 24.36
C GLY A 17 7.68 -8.48 25.39
N LEU A 18 7.74 -9.51 26.23
CA LEU A 18 6.77 -9.76 27.29
C LEU A 18 7.40 -9.55 28.66
N ASN A 19 6.72 -8.80 29.53
CA ASN A 19 7.19 -8.58 30.89
C ASN A 19 6.97 -9.84 31.73
N ARG A 20 8.07 -10.54 32.09
CA ARG A 20 8.04 -11.78 32.84
C ARG A 20 7.43 -11.64 34.26
N ARG A 21 7.45 -10.43 34.84
CA ARG A 21 6.83 -10.19 36.16
C ARG A 21 5.31 -10.20 36.08
N ILE A 22 4.75 -9.79 34.95
CA ILE A 22 3.29 -9.73 34.72
C ILE A 22 2.78 -11.06 34.19
N PHE A 23 3.47 -11.63 33.20
CA PHE A 23 2.98 -12.78 32.42
C PHE A 23 3.60 -14.14 32.85
N GLY A 24 4.57 -14.14 33.79
CA GLY A 24 5.26 -15.36 34.21
C GLY A 24 6.29 -15.84 33.18
N LYS A 25 6.87 -17.03 33.45
CA LYS A 25 7.97 -17.58 32.61
C LYS A 25 7.50 -18.47 31.46
N ASN A 26 6.24 -18.90 31.46
CA ASN A 26 5.74 -19.95 30.56
C ASN A 26 4.82 -19.40 29.43
N LEU A 27 4.77 -18.09 29.25
CA LEU A 27 3.97 -17.52 28.18
C LEU A 27 4.58 -17.88 26.81
N LYS A 28 3.78 -18.52 25.96
CA LYS A 28 4.13 -18.80 24.57
C LYS A 28 3.42 -17.76 23.69
N TYR A 29 4.20 -17.06 22.91
CA TYR A 29 3.69 -16.16 21.88
C TYR A 29 3.85 -16.85 20.53
N ALA A 30 2.77 -16.94 19.75
CA ALA A 30 2.78 -17.55 18.42
C ALA A 30 2.50 -16.49 17.38
N ILE A 31 3.44 -16.28 16.45
CA ILE A 31 3.27 -15.37 15.31
C ILE A 31 2.58 -16.10 14.16
N GLY A 32 1.67 -15.41 13.45
CA GLY A 32 1.04 -15.92 12.24
C GLY A 32 -0.30 -16.62 12.47
N THR A 33 -0.87 -16.52 13.67
CA THR A 33 -2.18 -17.11 13.99
C THR A 33 -3.35 -16.28 13.42
N THR A 34 -3.13 -15.00 13.18
CA THR A 34 -4.13 -14.04 12.65
C THR A 34 -3.94 -13.75 11.17
N GLU A 35 -3.07 -14.49 10.48
CA GLU A 35 -2.89 -14.37 9.02
C GLU A 35 -4.18 -14.69 8.28
N LYS A 36 -4.57 -13.79 7.38
CA LYS A 36 -5.75 -13.96 6.51
C LYS A 36 -5.46 -14.86 5.32
N TYR A 37 -4.26 -14.79 4.78
CA TYR A 37 -3.82 -15.53 3.60
C TYR A 37 -2.50 -16.24 3.86
N LYS A 38 -2.33 -17.42 3.29
CA LYS A 38 -1.04 -18.10 3.26
C LYS A 38 -0.18 -17.58 2.13
N MET A 39 1.12 -17.42 2.37
CA MET A 39 2.06 -16.91 1.35
C MET A 39 2.04 -17.74 0.07
N GLU A 40 1.92 -19.08 0.18
CA GLU A 40 1.84 -19.99 -0.97
C GLU A 40 0.62 -19.69 -1.86
N SER A 41 -0.52 -19.31 -1.26
CA SER A 41 -1.72 -18.92 -2.00
C SER A 41 -1.52 -17.60 -2.75
N ILE A 42 -0.85 -16.65 -2.12
CA ILE A 42 -0.52 -15.36 -2.73
C ILE A 42 0.45 -15.54 -3.91
N GLN A 43 1.45 -16.41 -3.75
CA GLN A 43 2.45 -16.69 -4.80
C GLN A 43 1.87 -17.42 -6.02
N LYS A 44 0.81 -18.23 -5.82
CA LYS A 44 0.11 -18.94 -6.90
C LYS A 44 -0.82 -18.05 -7.73
N CYS A 45 -1.09 -16.84 -7.30
CA CYS A 45 -1.93 -15.90 -8.03
C CYS A 45 -1.28 -15.45 -9.34
N ASN A 46 -2.08 -15.32 -10.39
CA ASN A 46 -1.65 -14.79 -11.69
C ASN A 46 -1.57 -13.26 -11.67
N TRP A 47 -0.67 -12.71 -10.86
CA TRP A 47 -0.52 -11.26 -10.73
C TRP A 47 -0.11 -10.62 -12.06
N PRO A 48 -0.82 -9.56 -12.51
CA PRO A 48 -0.42 -8.82 -13.70
C PRO A 48 0.96 -8.19 -13.49
N THR A 49 1.75 -8.07 -14.55
CA THR A 49 3.11 -7.52 -14.50
C THR A 49 3.19 -6.11 -15.07
N LEU A 50 3.05 -5.99 -16.38
CA LEU A 50 3.14 -4.72 -17.11
C LEU A 50 1.97 -4.59 -18.07
N ASP A 51 1.37 -3.41 -18.06
CA ASP A 51 0.31 -3.03 -19.00
C ASP A 51 0.60 -1.66 -19.60
N THR A 52 0.15 -1.42 -20.82
CA THR A 52 0.22 -0.10 -21.43
C THR A 52 -0.53 0.91 -20.57
N PHE A 53 0.13 2.02 -20.24
CA PHE A 53 -0.50 3.10 -19.51
C PHE A 53 -1.60 3.76 -20.35
N GLN A 54 -2.77 3.90 -19.77
CA GLN A 54 -3.91 4.59 -20.37
C GLN A 54 -4.52 5.52 -19.32
N VAL A 55 -4.69 6.79 -19.68
CA VAL A 55 -5.32 7.77 -18.78
C VAL A 55 -6.78 7.40 -18.58
N ASP A 56 -7.17 7.19 -17.32
CA ASP A 56 -8.51 6.79 -16.88
C ASP A 56 -9.09 5.58 -17.64
N GLY A 57 -8.19 4.78 -18.25
CA GLY A 57 -8.57 3.58 -19.00
C GLY A 57 -9.22 2.53 -18.10
N THR A 58 -10.33 1.95 -18.54
CA THR A 58 -10.94 0.80 -17.91
C THR A 58 -10.22 -0.47 -18.33
N LYS A 59 -10.00 -1.39 -17.39
CA LYS A 59 -9.45 -2.73 -17.65
C LYS A 59 -10.34 -3.79 -17.04
N LYS A 60 -10.37 -4.94 -17.67
CA LYS A 60 -11.01 -6.11 -17.06
C LYS A 60 -10.29 -6.46 -15.78
N GLU A 61 -11.07 -6.84 -14.79
CA GLU A 61 -10.57 -7.35 -13.53
C GLU A 61 -9.74 -8.63 -13.79
N PRO A 62 -8.50 -8.69 -13.26
CA PRO A 62 -7.70 -9.89 -13.43
C PRO A 62 -8.35 -11.10 -12.78
N GLN A 63 -8.31 -12.26 -13.44
CA GLN A 63 -8.81 -13.51 -12.88
C GLN A 63 -7.67 -14.30 -12.22
N GLY A 64 -8.01 -15.12 -11.23
CA GLY A 64 -7.05 -15.96 -10.53
C GLY A 64 -6.11 -15.19 -9.58
N ILE A 65 -6.59 -14.07 -9.05
CA ILE A 65 -5.89 -13.27 -8.05
C ILE A 65 -6.76 -13.08 -6.79
N ILE A 66 -6.13 -12.62 -5.71
CA ILE A 66 -6.84 -12.20 -4.49
C ILE A 66 -7.15 -10.70 -4.62
N LEU A 67 -8.39 -10.36 -4.99
CA LEU A 67 -8.81 -8.99 -5.25
C LEU A 67 -8.54 -8.04 -4.09
N GLU A 68 -8.80 -8.49 -2.86
CA GLU A 68 -8.57 -7.69 -1.64
C GLU A 68 -7.10 -7.31 -1.41
N LEU A 69 -6.17 -7.89 -2.15
CA LEU A 69 -4.76 -7.51 -2.12
C LEU A 69 -4.39 -6.55 -3.24
N THR A 70 -5.35 -6.07 -4.05
CA THR A 70 -5.07 -5.14 -5.14
C THR A 70 -5.18 -3.68 -4.73
N VAL A 71 -4.42 -2.83 -5.41
CA VAL A 71 -4.46 -1.38 -5.23
C VAL A 71 -5.86 -0.83 -5.52
N GLU A 72 -6.50 -1.29 -6.61
CA GLU A 72 -7.82 -0.82 -7.04
C GLU A 72 -8.91 -1.14 -6.02
N TYR A 73 -8.90 -2.35 -5.46
CA TYR A 73 -9.86 -2.74 -4.42
C TYR A 73 -9.80 -1.77 -3.23
N TRP A 74 -8.60 -1.41 -2.77
CA TRP A 74 -8.43 -0.51 -1.64
C TRP A 74 -8.74 0.94 -1.98
N PHE A 75 -8.51 1.36 -3.22
CA PHE A 75 -8.91 2.69 -3.67
C PHE A 75 -10.44 2.82 -3.66
N GLY A 76 -11.15 1.81 -4.16
CA GLY A 76 -12.61 1.77 -4.08
C GLY A 76 -13.15 1.64 -2.65
N LYS A 77 -12.60 0.70 -1.87
CA LYS A 77 -13.02 0.46 -0.48
C LYS A 77 -12.90 1.69 0.41
N ASN A 78 -11.85 2.47 0.22
CA ASN A 78 -11.57 3.67 1.02
C ASN A 78 -12.11 4.95 0.37
N ASP A 79 -12.84 4.85 -0.75
CA ASP A 79 -13.38 6.00 -1.47
C ASP A 79 -12.36 7.14 -1.59
N VAL A 80 -11.16 6.80 -2.06
CA VAL A 80 -10.01 7.72 -2.06
C VAL A 80 -10.26 9.02 -2.82
N SER A 81 -11.22 9.03 -3.73
CA SER A 81 -11.60 10.22 -4.52
C SER A 81 -12.34 11.26 -3.70
N ASN A 82 -13.14 10.84 -2.71
CA ASN A 82 -13.92 11.70 -1.82
C ASN A 82 -13.26 11.90 -0.44
N HIS A 83 -12.11 11.29 -0.21
CA HIS A 83 -11.37 11.38 1.04
C HIS A 83 -10.78 12.80 1.26
N ALA A 84 -10.69 13.27 2.51
CA ALA A 84 -10.17 14.59 2.86
C ALA A 84 -8.76 14.87 2.28
N ASN A 85 -7.90 13.85 2.20
CA ASN A 85 -6.55 13.97 1.64
C ASN A 85 -6.46 13.57 0.14
N SER A 86 -7.56 13.56 -0.60
CA SER A 86 -7.61 13.19 -2.03
C SER A 86 -6.79 14.12 -2.93
N ASN A 87 -6.70 15.38 -2.57
CA ASN A 87 -5.98 16.42 -3.32
C ASN A 87 -4.53 16.64 -2.83
N ASP A 88 -4.10 15.90 -1.82
CA ASP A 88 -2.75 15.96 -1.27
C ASP A 88 -1.78 15.11 -2.10
N TYR A 89 -1.35 15.58 -3.26
CA TYR A 89 -0.37 14.92 -4.12
C TYR A 89 0.60 15.91 -4.77
N PHE A 90 1.80 15.44 -5.11
CA PHE A 90 2.79 16.27 -5.79
C PHE A 90 2.39 16.52 -7.24
N ASN A 91 2.33 17.80 -7.63
CA ASN A 91 2.12 18.19 -9.01
C ASN A 91 3.27 17.73 -9.90
N ALA A 92 2.93 17.19 -11.06
CA ALA A 92 3.92 16.74 -12.03
C ALA A 92 4.54 17.93 -12.77
N ILE A 93 5.86 18.11 -12.66
CA ILE A 93 6.62 19.05 -13.48
C ILE A 93 6.88 18.45 -14.87
N ALA A 94 7.06 17.13 -14.97
CA ALA A 94 7.37 16.42 -16.21
C ALA A 94 6.28 15.39 -16.53
N LYS A 95 5.08 15.87 -16.95
CA LYS A 95 3.92 15.01 -17.25
C LYS A 95 4.20 13.99 -18.34
N ASP A 96 4.95 14.34 -19.36
CA ASP A 96 5.29 13.45 -20.48
C ASP A 96 6.07 12.21 -20.04
N LYS A 97 6.98 12.37 -19.08
CA LYS A 97 7.67 11.23 -18.45
C LYS A 97 6.69 10.28 -17.75
N PHE A 98 5.64 10.81 -17.16
CA PHE A 98 4.68 9.97 -16.45
C PHE A 98 3.84 9.13 -17.42
N ILE A 99 3.51 9.68 -18.56
CA ILE A 99 2.72 8.99 -19.59
C ILE A 99 3.49 7.83 -20.23
N SER A 100 4.81 7.94 -20.37
CA SER A 100 5.66 6.91 -20.99
C SER A 100 5.93 5.69 -20.11
N ILE A 101 5.58 5.73 -18.81
CA ILE A 101 5.85 4.63 -17.86
C ILE A 101 4.65 3.70 -17.84
N ALA A 102 4.88 2.42 -18.15
CA ALA A 102 3.84 1.39 -18.17
C ALA A 102 3.19 1.20 -16.78
N GLU A 103 1.92 0.82 -16.74
CA GLU A 103 1.24 0.40 -15.52
C GLU A 103 1.91 -0.86 -14.98
N GLY A 104 2.30 -0.84 -13.70
CA GLY A 104 3.06 -1.93 -13.06
C GLY A 104 4.58 -1.82 -13.19
N ASP A 105 5.12 -0.83 -13.91
CA ASP A 105 6.57 -0.66 -13.99
C ASP A 105 7.14 -0.13 -12.67
N THR A 106 7.81 -1.02 -11.96
CA THR A 106 8.49 -0.75 -10.68
C THR A 106 10.01 -0.92 -10.78
N SER A 107 10.56 -1.00 -11.99
CA SER A 107 11.98 -1.25 -12.24
C SER A 107 12.88 -0.11 -11.78
N LYS A 108 12.40 1.13 -11.85
CA LYS A 108 13.16 2.33 -11.48
C LYS A 108 12.85 2.78 -10.06
N LYS A 109 13.86 3.31 -9.36
CA LYS A 109 13.71 3.79 -7.99
C LYS A 109 12.68 4.93 -7.87
N SER A 110 12.76 5.95 -8.73
CA SER A 110 12.04 7.22 -8.57
C SER A 110 10.68 7.31 -9.26
N PHE A 111 10.35 6.40 -10.17
CA PHE A 111 9.14 6.46 -10.99
C PHE A 111 8.43 5.12 -11.06
N LYS A 112 8.30 4.46 -9.93
CA LYS A 112 7.52 3.22 -9.84
C LYS A 112 6.06 3.52 -10.06
N ARG A 113 5.47 2.96 -11.12
CA ARG A 113 4.04 3.03 -11.34
C ARG A 113 3.36 1.81 -10.74
N LEU A 114 2.34 2.05 -9.95
CA LEU A 114 1.51 0.97 -9.41
C LEU A 114 0.74 0.27 -10.53
N HIS A 115 0.35 -0.98 -10.27
CA HIS A 115 -0.61 -1.71 -11.09
C HIS A 115 -1.93 -1.81 -10.33
N ARG A 116 -3.06 -1.43 -10.97
CA ARG A 116 -4.37 -1.46 -10.30
C ARG A 116 -4.76 -2.86 -9.81
N GLY A 117 -4.51 -3.90 -10.60
CA GLY A 117 -4.82 -5.30 -10.30
C GLY A 117 -3.73 -6.04 -9.52
N ARG A 118 -2.83 -5.35 -8.83
CA ARG A 118 -1.76 -5.96 -8.04
C ARG A 118 -1.54 -5.19 -6.74
N TYR A 119 -0.87 -5.82 -5.79
CA TYR A 119 -0.40 -5.16 -4.59
C TYR A 119 0.73 -4.15 -4.88
N SER A 120 0.83 -3.13 -4.06
CA SER A 120 1.89 -2.12 -4.14
C SER A 120 3.24 -2.69 -3.71
N PRO A 121 4.36 -2.26 -4.31
CA PRO A 121 5.67 -2.44 -3.70
C PRO A 121 5.77 -1.64 -2.40
N THR A 122 6.85 -1.85 -1.64
CA THR A 122 7.10 -1.12 -0.39
C THR A 122 7.04 0.39 -0.59
N ALA A 123 6.28 1.06 0.25
CA ALA A 123 6.22 2.51 0.34
C ALA A 123 7.55 3.05 0.90
N SER A 124 8.33 3.69 0.06
CA SER A 124 9.54 4.43 0.41
C SER A 124 9.33 5.88 0.03
N TYR A 125 8.41 6.55 0.70
CA TYR A 125 7.98 7.90 0.35
C TYR A 125 8.97 8.98 0.83
N GLY A 126 10.26 8.80 0.48
CA GLY A 126 11.25 9.85 0.55
C GLY A 126 11.12 10.82 -0.62
N ASN A 127 12.05 11.76 -0.72
CA ASN A 127 12.11 12.75 -1.80
C ASN A 127 11.99 12.08 -3.16
N ASN A 128 11.05 12.31 -3.99
CA ASN A 128 10.85 11.77 -5.35
C ASN A 128 10.51 10.26 -5.46
N GLU A 129 10.33 9.52 -4.38
CA GLU A 129 10.03 8.09 -4.42
C GLU A 129 8.53 7.76 -4.28
N VAL A 130 7.67 8.78 -4.18
CA VAL A 130 6.22 8.57 -4.16
C VAL A 130 5.77 7.92 -5.48
N HIS A 131 5.05 6.82 -5.37
CA HIS A 131 4.61 6.03 -6.51
C HIS A 131 3.75 6.83 -7.49
N LEU A 132 3.78 6.45 -8.77
CA LEU A 132 2.86 6.94 -9.78
C LEU A 132 1.52 6.20 -9.65
N HIS A 133 0.44 6.94 -9.85
CA HIS A 133 -0.91 6.39 -9.90
C HIS A 133 -1.05 5.40 -11.07
N PRO A 134 -1.79 4.29 -10.93
CA PRO A 134 -1.90 3.28 -11.99
C PRO A 134 -2.34 3.83 -13.34
N TYR A 135 -3.36 4.69 -13.36
CA TYR A 135 -4.01 5.19 -14.59
C TYR A 135 -4.22 6.72 -14.63
N LYS A 136 -3.65 7.48 -13.68
CA LYS A 136 -3.62 8.95 -13.77
C LYS A 136 -2.19 9.43 -14.00
N PRO A 137 -1.95 10.51 -14.79
CA PRO A 137 -0.61 11.01 -15.09
C PRO A 137 -0.06 11.86 -13.92
N ARG A 138 -0.11 11.31 -12.70
CA ARG A 138 0.35 11.94 -11.46
C ARG A 138 0.89 10.93 -10.45
N ARG A 139 1.49 11.41 -9.40
CA ARG A 139 1.79 10.59 -8.21
C ARG A 139 0.50 10.29 -7.45
N ILE A 140 0.53 9.25 -6.63
CA ILE A 140 -0.58 8.95 -5.73
C ILE A 140 -0.77 10.09 -4.72
N SER A 141 -2.00 10.27 -4.25
CA SER A 141 -2.35 11.17 -3.17
C SER A 141 -2.06 10.54 -1.79
N ILE A 142 -2.16 11.35 -0.75
CA ILE A 142 -2.11 10.85 0.63
C ILE A 142 -3.26 9.88 0.90
N ALA A 143 -4.47 10.15 0.42
CA ALA A 143 -5.60 9.23 0.55
C ALA A 143 -5.30 7.84 -0.06
N GLU A 144 -4.73 7.81 -1.25
CA GLU A 144 -4.31 6.58 -1.93
C GLU A 144 -3.16 5.88 -1.19
N ALA A 145 -2.23 6.64 -0.64
CA ALA A 145 -1.14 6.10 0.18
C ALA A 145 -1.64 5.49 1.51
N LEU A 146 -2.62 6.12 2.17
CA LEU A 146 -3.28 5.60 3.38
C LEU A 146 -4.04 4.31 3.09
N ALA A 147 -4.76 4.24 1.95
CA ALA A 147 -5.45 3.04 1.51
C ALA A 147 -4.48 1.87 1.29
N ILE A 148 -3.33 2.09 0.64
CA ILE A 148 -2.27 1.08 0.45
C ILE A 148 -1.69 0.61 1.79
N GLN A 149 -1.64 1.46 2.79
CA GLN A 149 -1.24 1.10 4.16
C GLN A 149 -2.39 0.46 4.96
N SER A 150 -3.51 0.14 4.31
CA SER A 150 -4.69 -0.46 4.91
C SER A 150 -5.30 0.33 6.08
N LEU A 151 -5.07 1.64 6.13
CA LEU A 151 -5.70 2.50 7.13
C LEU A 151 -7.20 2.60 6.87
N PRO A 152 -8.04 2.75 7.92
CA PRO A 152 -9.48 2.88 7.73
C PRO A 152 -9.84 4.21 7.02
N ILE A 153 -10.97 4.22 6.30
CA ILE A 153 -11.45 5.36 5.50
C ILE A 153 -11.55 6.69 6.26
N TRP A 154 -11.82 6.64 7.57
CA TRP A 154 -11.95 7.83 8.41
C TRP A 154 -10.60 8.39 8.91
N PHE A 155 -9.48 7.71 8.65
CA PHE A 155 -8.18 8.17 9.10
C PHE A 155 -7.64 9.26 8.17
N GLU A 156 -7.41 10.45 8.70
CA GLU A 156 -6.94 11.61 7.96
C GLU A 156 -5.58 12.09 8.47
N VAL A 157 -4.78 12.62 7.56
CA VAL A 157 -3.55 13.34 7.90
C VAL A 157 -3.86 14.82 8.03
N LEU A 158 -3.43 15.42 9.14
CA LEU A 158 -3.73 16.81 9.47
C LEU A 158 -3.31 17.80 8.36
N PRO A 159 -4.10 18.84 8.10
CA PRO A 159 -3.88 19.78 6.99
C PRO A 159 -2.63 20.67 7.15
N ASN A 160 -2.18 20.91 8.39
CA ASN A 160 -1.09 21.83 8.72
C ASN A 160 0.33 21.28 8.44
N LEU A 161 0.44 20.03 7.98
CA LEU A 161 1.72 19.44 7.61
C LEU A 161 2.03 19.71 6.15
N SER A 162 3.30 19.91 5.83
CA SER A 162 3.75 19.96 4.45
C SER A 162 3.50 18.59 3.75
N LEU A 163 3.33 18.62 2.44
CA LEU A 163 3.09 17.38 1.66
C LEU A 163 4.22 16.36 1.83
N SER A 164 5.46 16.81 1.93
CA SER A 164 6.63 15.95 2.18
C SER A 164 6.56 15.28 3.55
N GLU A 165 6.15 16.00 4.59
CA GLU A 165 5.96 15.44 5.93
C GLU A 165 4.82 14.43 5.96
N LYS A 166 3.69 14.73 5.31
CA LYS A 166 2.57 13.80 5.17
C LYS A 166 3.02 12.46 4.56
N PHE A 167 3.71 12.50 3.41
CA PHE A 167 4.20 11.28 2.76
C PHE A 167 5.25 10.54 3.60
N LYS A 168 6.16 11.27 4.25
CA LYS A 168 7.17 10.67 5.15
C LYS A 168 6.52 9.97 6.34
N MET A 169 5.48 10.57 6.91
CA MET A 169 4.71 9.97 8.00
C MET A 169 4.06 8.67 7.57
N VAL A 170 3.34 8.67 6.43
CA VAL A 170 2.69 7.46 5.88
C VAL A 170 3.73 6.39 5.51
N GLY A 171 4.83 6.79 4.87
CA GLY A 171 5.90 5.86 4.47
C GLY A 171 6.64 5.21 5.65
N ASN A 172 6.78 5.89 6.77
CA ASN A 172 7.41 5.36 7.98
C ASN A 172 6.45 4.51 8.83
N GLY A 173 5.14 4.64 8.63
CA GLY A 173 4.14 3.91 9.38
C GLY A 173 4.21 2.39 9.15
N VAL A 174 3.73 1.64 10.12
CA VAL A 174 3.46 0.20 9.96
C VAL A 174 2.06 0.06 9.37
N PRO A 175 1.83 -0.80 8.35
CA PRO A 175 0.51 -1.01 7.79
C PRO A 175 -0.50 -1.44 8.87
N PHE A 176 -1.69 -0.85 8.83
CA PHE A 176 -2.68 -0.99 9.91
C PHE A 176 -3.09 -2.44 10.16
N LEU A 177 -3.44 -3.20 9.12
CA LEU A 177 -3.86 -4.60 9.28
C LEU A 177 -2.71 -5.49 9.79
N LEU A 178 -1.46 -5.22 9.39
CA LEU A 178 -0.30 -5.92 9.94
C LEU A 178 -0.14 -5.66 11.44
N ALA A 179 -0.16 -4.37 11.84
CA ALA A 179 -0.03 -4.00 13.25
C ALA A 179 -1.17 -4.57 14.09
N ARG A 180 -2.41 -4.49 13.58
CA ARG A 180 -3.60 -5.06 14.22
C ARG A 180 -3.47 -6.57 14.38
N GLY A 181 -3.09 -7.30 13.32
CA GLY A 181 -2.93 -8.75 13.36
C GLY A 181 -1.95 -9.16 14.46
N ILE A 182 -0.75 -8.58 14.47
CA ILE A 182 0.27 -8.89 15.46
C ILE A 182 -0.16 -8.54 16.89
N ALA A 183 -0.92 -7.46 17.08
CA ALA A 183 -1.42 -7.09 18.41
C ALA A 183 -2.54 -8.03 18.93
N MET A 184 -3.15 -8.81 18.05
CA MET A 184 -4.21 -9.77 18.39
C MET A 184 -3.66 -11.19 18.59
N GLU A 185 -2.42 -11.46 18.26
CA GLU A 185 -1.70 -12.73 18.53
C GLU A 185 -1.21 -12.83 19.98
#